data_1fcf171fd98c115f582eb25a655582da
#
_entry.id   1fcf171fd98c115f582eb25a655582da
#
_cell.length_a   1.000
_cell.length_b   1.000
_cell.length_c   1.000
_cell.angle_alpha   90.00
_cell.angle_beta   90.00
_cell.angle_gamma   90.00
#
_symmetry.space_group_name_H-M   'P 1'
#
loop_
_entity.id
_entity.type
_entity.pdbx_description
1 polymer ?
#
loop_
_entity_poly.entity_id
_entity_poly.type
_entity_poly.pdbx_seq_one_letter_code
_entity_poly.pdbx_strand_id
1 'polypeptide(L)'
;MPNNTSPTTRRRILLGSGAVVGSAMAGCLGTSDGSSEADTNTNSNGDSYEVGYGDYQATVSSSQFPTEEQLYIYCVQSGWMNWPSVMEAFNEEYGVELNDNDRSSGEALQDARSNAQNPTHSAFNGGYSYALQAMDDGLTEAYKPANWDKVPENAKTENGHCTGTRKVTTALTYRKDLFEERGLDEPETWEDLLHPDIMQDLALQTPQAAVGLAAALSINNARGGSLDNVQPVIDYYNQIQEGGAEFTDNFLAQFTRGEYGSFIRYDYSGLDLKYNNEDLPESDVGVALLGGENGNQGAFNALYGYSLLANAPNPEAAKLFMDYVLSIEGQQHFTDAYVRPIRAPEMDLPDEFPPQSRYDETEFTIDQQTLVEQQEDIIQEITRGAGL
;
A
#
# COMPACT_ATOMS: atom_id res chain seq x y z
N MET A 1 -0.85 12.67 -38.96
CA MET A 1 -1.97 13.49 -38.49
C MET A 1 -2.80 12.64 -37.57
N PRO A 2 -2.99 13.01 -36.33
CA PRO A 2 -3.58 12.15 -35.33
C PRO A 2 -5.09 12.33 -35.29
N ASN A 3 -5.81 11.23 -35.12
CA ASN A 3 -7.22 11.26 -34.74
C ASN A 3 -7.35 10.91 -33.26
N ASN A 4 -7.86 11.92 -32.59
CA ASN A 4 -8.25 11.96 -31.20
C ASN A 4 -9.62 11.28 -31.06
N THR A 5 -9.74 10.24 -30.23
CA THR A 5 -11.03 9.77 -29.75
C THR A 5 -10.97 9.58 -28.24
N SER A 6 -11.76 10.40 -27.57
CA SER A 6 -11.95 10.44 -26.11
C SER A 6 -12.56 9.16 -25.55
N PRO A 7 -12.27 8.80 -24.30
CA PRO A 7 -12.83 7.62 -23.66
C PRO A 7 -14.26 7.82 -23.16
N THR A 8 -14.99 6.75 -23.25
CA THR A 8 -16.39 6.57 -23.01
C THR A 8 -16.74 6.63 -21.52
N THR A 9 -17.73 7.39 -21.23
CA THR A 9 -18.49 7.57 -19.99
C THR A 9 -18.80 6.26 -19.26
N ARG A 10 -18.32 6.09 -18.05
CA ARG A 10 -18.78 5.06 -17.11
C ARG A 10 -20.08 5.48 -16.41
N ARG A 11 -21.00 4.53 -16.31
CA ARG A 11 -22.35 4.66 -15.77
C ARG A 11 -22.34 5.05 -14.30
N ARG A 12 -23.02 6.13 -13.97
CA ARG A 12 -23.48 6.44 -12.62
C ARG A 12 -24.67 5.55 -12.28
N ILE A 13 -24.55 4.76 -11.23
CA ILE A 13 -25.69 4.12 -10.58
C ILE A 13 -26.21 5.09 -9.52
N LEU A 14 -27.36 5.66 -9.78
CA LEU A 14 -28.18 6.41 -8.85
C LEU A 14 -28.93 5.40 -7.98
N LEU A 15 -28.70 5.38 -6.69
CA LEU A 15 -29.63 4.80 -5.72
C LEU A 15 -30.34 5.92 -4.98
N GLY A 16 -31.66 5.82 -5.02
CA GLY A 16 -32.59 6.87 -4.68
C GLY A 16 -32.97 6.97 -3.21
N SER A 17 -33.35 8.19 -2.90
CA SER A 17 -34.53 8.60 -2.12
C SER A 17 -34.88 7.92 -0.81
N GLY A 18 -34.74 8.66 0.27
CA GLY A 18 -35.53 8.52 1.50
C GLY A 18 -35.92 9.90 2.03
N ALA A 19 -37.13 10.34 1.69
CA ALA A 19 -37.72 11.56 2.20
C ALA A 19 -38.18 11.40 3.66
N VAL A 20 -37.92 12.38 4.53
CA VAL A 20 -38.67 12.59 5.74
C VAL A 20 -39.09 14.04 5.86
N VAL A 21 -40.38 14.19 6.09
CA VAL A 21 -41.22 15.35 6.12
C VAL A 21 -41.09 16.14 7.42
N GLY A 22 -41.03 17.46 7.31
CA GLY A 22 -41.87 18.42 8.01
C GLY A 22 -41.61 18.80 9.44
N SER A 23 -41.45 20.10 9.66
CA SER A 23 -42.42 20.90 10.42
C SER A 23 -42.05 22.37 10.36
N ALA A 24 -42.97 23.17 9.86
CA ALA A 24 -42.95 24.62 9.87
C ALA A 24 -43.29 25.17 11.28
N MET A 25 -42.68 26.29 11.66
CA MET A 25 -43.31 27.28 12.53
C MET A 25 -42.98 28.70 12.05
N ALA A 26 -44.04 29.44 11.88
CA ALA A 26 -44.08 30.81 11.42
C ALA A 26 -43.91 31.83 12.58
N GLY A 27 -43.55 33.03 12.21
CA GLY A 27 -43.85 34.28 12.94
C GLY A 27 -42.63 35.16 13.08
N CYS A 28 -42.55 36.35 12.66
CA CYS A 28 -43.33 37.54 12.64
C CYS A 28 -42.60 38.61 11.85
N LEU A 29 -43.37 39.44 11.14
CA LEU A 29 -42.96 40.66 10.46
C LEU A 29 -42.49 41.72 11.48
N GLY A 30 -41.46 42.47 11.08
CA GLY A 30 -41.08 43.76 11.65
C GLY A 30 -40.30 44.56 10.63
N THR A 31 -40.96 45.54 10.01
CA THR A 31 -40.37 46.56 9.14
C THR A 31 -39.66 47.62 9.97
N SER A 32 -38.41 47.95 9.65
CA SER A 32 -37.88 49.30 9.85
C SER A 32 -36.71 49.54 8.91
N ASP A 33 -36.85 50.58 8.06
CA ASP A 33 -35.79 51.19 7.27
C ASP A 33 -34.64 51.67 8.13
N GLY A 34 -33.42 51.40 7.66
CA GLY A 34 -32.21 51.96 8.22
C GLY A 34 -31.01 51.56 7.39
N SER A 35 -30.62 52.44 6.48
CA SER A 35 -29.36 52.39 5.76
C SER A 35 -28.21 52.38 6.76
N SER A 36 -27.46 51.29 6.81
CA SER A 36 -26.11 51.27 7.38
C SER A 36 -25.20 50.42 6.48
N GLU A 37 -24.09 50.99 6.17
CA GLU A 37 -22.99 50.46 5.42
C GLU A 37 -22.67 49.02 5.88
N ALA A 38 -22.65 48.11 4.92
CA ALA A 38 -22.17 46.75 5.16
C ALA A 38 -20.67 46.81 5.42
N ASP A 39 -20.30 46.81 6.69
CA ASP A 39 -18.98 46.33 7.10
C ASP A 39 -18.90 44.86 6.66
N THR A 40 -18.26 44.62 5.55
CA THR A 40 -17.75 43.30 5.15
C THR A 40 -16.61 42.96 6.10
N ASN A 41 -16.95 42.63 7.34
CA ASN A 41 -16.05 41.91 8.20
C ASN A 41 -16.07 40.44 7.73
N THR A 42 -15.29 40.15 6.70
CA THR A 42 -14.89 38.80 6.39
C THR A 42 -14.04 38.31 7.57
N ASN A 43 -14.69 37.75 8.57
CA ASN A 43 -14.02 36.86 9.52
C ASN A 43 -13.46 35.69 8.69
N SER A 44 -12.18 35.80 8.36
CA SER A 44 -11.38 34.69 7.81
C SER A 44 -11.04 33.70 8.92
N ASN A 45 -12.03 33.18 9.64
CA ASN A 45 -11.86 31.94 10.36
C ASN A 45 -12.08 30.86 9.31
N GLY A 46 -10.99 30.24 8.85
CA GLY A 46 -11.06 29.05 8.01
C GLY A 46 -11.85 27.93 8.71
N ASP A 47 -12.28 26.94 7.96
CA ASP A 47 -12.90 25.73 8.51
C ASP A 47 -11.97 25.08 9.53
N SER A 48 -12.54 24.44 10.54
CA SER A 48 -11.81 23.79 11.63
C SER A 48 -12.09 22.29 11.61
N TYR A 49 -11.03 21.50 11.78
CA TYR A 49 -11.09 20.04 11.76
C TYR A 49 -10.45 19.47 13.03
N GLU A 50 -11.11 18.48 13.62
CA GLU A 50 -10.53 17.73 14.73
C GLU A 50 -9.62 16.63 14.16
N VAL A 51 -8.40 16.55 14.66
CA VAL A 51 -7.38 15.57 14.23
C VAL A 51 -6.78 14.86 15.43
N GLY A 52 -6.21 13.66 15.18
CA GLY A 52 -5.43 12.91 16.15
C GLY A 52 -6.24 12.04 17.11
N TYR A 53 -5.50 11.23 17.86
CA TYR A 53 -6.02 10.27 18.85
C TYR A 53 -5.38 10.47 20.22
N GLY A 54 -6.17 10.37 21.29
CA GLY A 54 -5.69 10.47 22.67
C GLY A 54 -5.04 11.81 22.97
N ASP A 55 -3.84 11.81 23.51
CA ASP A 55 -3.09 13.03 23.85
C ASP A 55 -2.63 13.85 22.61
N TYR A 56 -2.82 13.31 21.41
CA TYR A 56 -2.50 13.97 20.12
C TYR A 56 -3.73 14.66 19.49
N GLN A 57 -4.88 14.64 20.17
CA GLN A 57 -6.05 15.34 19.68
C GLN A 57 -5.84 16.85 19.65
N ALA A 58 -6.16 17.45 18.51
CA ALA A 58 -6.04 18.89 18.28
C ALA A 58 -7.08 19.37 17.27
N THR A 59 -7.40 20.67 17.33
CA THR A 59 -8.17 21.34 16.29
C THR A 59 -7.21 22.04 15.34
N VAL A 60 -7.25 21.72 14.06
CA VAL A 60 -6.51 22.40 13.00
C VAL A 60 -7.44 23.26 12.16
N SER A 61 -6.95 24.37 11.63
CA SER A 61 -7.74 25.30 10.82
C SER A 61 -7.23 25.32 9.38
N SER A 62 -8.13 25.41 8.40
CA SER A 62 -7.76 25.59 7.00
C SER A 62 -6.93 26.84 6.73
N SER A 63 -6.96 27.84 7.63
CA SER A 63 -6.06 28.98 7.57
C SER A 63 -4.57 28.65 7.81
N GLN A 64 -4.28 27.46 8.33
CA GLN A 64 -2.91 26.94 8.56
C GLN A 64 -2.43 26.06 7.40
N PHE A 65 -3.28 25.80 6.41
CA PHE A 65 -2.93 24.96 5.27
C PHE A 65 -2.20 25.76 4.19
N PRO A 66 -1.37 25.11 3.37
CA PRO A 66 -0.74 25.78 2.24
C PRO A 66 -1.83 26.22 1.24
N THR A 67 -1.83 27.51 0.87
CA THR A 67 -2.83 28.11 -0.03
C THR A 67 -2.30 28.42 -1.42
N GLU A 68 -1.00 28.60 -1.57
CA GLU A 68 -0.32 28.89 -2.84
C GLU A 68 0.71 27.82 -3.19
N GLU A 69 0.97 26.89 -2.27
CA GLU A 69 1.94 25.82 -2.40
C GLU A 69 1.26 24.49 -2.13
N GLN A 70 1.79 23.41 -2.72
CA GLN A 70 1.31 22.05 -2.48
C GLN A 70 1.82 21.53 -1.13
N LEU A 71 1.07 20.64 -0.51
CA LEU A 71 1.56 19.80 0.59
C LEU A 71 2.49 18.73 0.00
N TYR A 72 3.80 18.86 0.22
CA TYR A 72 4.78 17.87 -0.23
C TYR A 72 4.88 16.73 0.75
N ILE A 73 4.73 15.52 0.25
CA ILE A 73 4.95 14.26 0.98
C ILE A 73 5.80 13.32 0.12
N TYR A 74 6.61 12.48 0.76
CA TYR A 74 7.19 11.32 0.10
C TYR A 74 6.10 10.25 0.00
N CYS A 75 5.74 9.84 -1.20
CA CYS A 75 4.75 8.82 -1.43
C CYS A 75 5.27 7.75 -2.37
N VAL A 76 5.70 6.64 -1.80
CA VAL A 76 6.34 5.55 -2.54
C VAL A 76 5.32 4.76 -3.33
N GLN A 77 5.60 4.53 -4.62
CA GLN A 77 4.76 3.77 -5.56
C GLN A 77 3.34 4.36 -5.71
N SER A 78 3.25 5.67 -5.74
CA SER A 78 1.98 6.39 -5.78
C SER A 78 1.06 5.93 -6.92
N GLY A 79 1.57 5.82 -8.14
CA GLY A 79 0.80 5.42 -9.31
C GLY A 79 0.27 3.97 -9.25
N TRP A 80 0.92 3.07 -8.50
CA TRP A 80 0.56 1.65 -8.43
C TRP A 80 -0.44 1.34 -7.31
N MET A 81 -0.50 2.20 -6.30
CA MET A 81 -1.32 2.01 -5.11
C MET A 81 -2.49 2.99 -5.01
N ASN A 82 -2.88 3.59 -6.13
CA ASN A 82 -4.00 4.52 -6.27
C ASN A 82 -3.90 5.79 -5.40
N TRP A 83 -2.68 6.22 -5.06
CA TRP A 83 -2.48 7.47 -4.31
C TRP A 83 -3.01 8.71 -5.01
N PRO A 84 -2.96 8.84 -6.35
CA PRO A 84 -3.58 9.97 -7.04
C PRO A 84 -5.05 10.13 -6.69
N SER A 85 -5.82 9.03 -6.58
CA SER A 85 -7.22 9.07 -6.18
C SER A 85 -7.42 9.49 -4.72
N VAL A 86 -6.56 9.00 -3.80
CA VAL A 86 -6.56 9.43 -2.39
C VAL A 86 -6.29 10.92 -2.26
N MET A 87 -5.30 11.44 -3.00
CA MET A 87 -4.90 12.85 -2.97
C MET A 87 -5.95 13.75 -3.62
N GLU A 88 -6.55 13.32 -4.72
CA GLU A 88 -7.63 14.04 -5.40
C GLU A 88 -8.85 14.18 -4.49
N ALA A 89 -9.30 13.09 -3.85
CA ALA A 89 -10.43 13.11 -2.92
C ALA A 89 -10.14 13.99 -1.70
N PHE A 90 -8.94 13.93 -1.15
CA PHE A 90 -8.54 14.82 -0.05
C PHE A 90 -8.54 16.30 -0.47
N ASN A 91 -8.04 16.60 -1.67
CA ASN A 91 -8.08 17.97 -2.20
C ASN A 91 -9.52 18.47 -2.42
N GLU A 92 -10.39 17.62 -2.96
CA GLU A 92 -11.81 17.96 -3.15
C GLU A 92 -12.52 18.28 -1.82
N GLU A 93 -12.20 17.54 -0.76
CA GLU A 93 -12.84 17.71 0.55
C GLU A 93 -12.25 18.87 1.37
N TYR A 94 -10.91 19.00 1.38
CA TYR A 94 -10.21 19.93 2.28
C TYR A 94 -9.56 21.12 1.57
N GLY A 95 -9.54 21.15 0.24
CA GLY A 95 -8.94 22.22 -0.54
C GLY A 95 -7.41 22.28 -0.47
N VAL A 96 -6.75 21.17 -0.13
CA VAL A 96 -5.29 21.08 -0.02
C VAL A 96 -4.74 20.28 -1.19
N GLU A 97 -3.98 20.92 -2.07
CA GLU A 97 -3.29 20.24 -3.15
C GLU A 97 -2.04 19.52 -2.64
N LEU A 98 -1.85 18.26 -3.03
CA LEU A 98 -0.70 17.46 -2.64
C LEU A 98 0.28 17.24 -3.80
N ASN A 99 1.56 17.16 -3.46
CA ASN A 99 2.62 16.64 -4.33
C ASN A 99 3.19 15.37 -3.70
N ASP A 100 3.07 14.26 -4.41
CA ASP A 100 3.45 12.94 -3.92
C ASP A 100 4.95 12.64 -3.95
N ASN A 101 5.73 13.41 -4.69
CA ASN A 101 7.16 13.22 -4.87
C ASN A 101 7.56 11.73 -4.92
N ASP A 102 6.96 10.99 -5.89
CA ASP A 102 7.08 9.54 -6.01
C ASP A 102 8.54 9.10 -6.20
N ARG A 103 9.00 8.23 -5.30
CA ARG A 103 10.36 7.68 -5.25
C ARG A 103 10.34 6.28 -4.64
N SER A 104 11.47 5.58 -4.73
CA SER A 104 11.66 4.40 -3.88
C SER A 104 11.79 4.80 -2.39
N SER A 105 11.46 3.88 -1.48
CA SER A 105 11.56 4.14 -0.03
C SER A 105 12.99 4.52 0.40
N GLY A 106 13.99 3.90 -0.21
CA GLY A 106 15.39 4.21 0.07
C GLY A 106 15.80 5.61 -0.38
N GLU A 107 15.39 6.03 -1.58
CA GLU A 107 15.66 7.38 -2.09
C GLU A 107 14.93 8.45 -1.25
N ALA A 108 13.67 8.20 -0.87
CA ALA A 108 12.89 9.07 -0.01
C ALA A 108 13.57 9.25 1.36
N LEU A 109 14.05 8.17 1.98
CA LEU A 109 14.78 8.22 3.23
C LEU A 109 16.10 9.01 3.10
N GLN A 110 16.87 8.79 2.04
CA GLN A 110 18.12 9.52 1.80
C GLN A 110 17.87 11.02 1.58
N ASP A 111 16.80 11.37 0.88
CA ASP A 111 16.41 12.76 0.70
C ASP A 111 15.97 13.41 2.02
N ALA A 112 15.16 12.71 2.83
CA ALA A 112 14.77 13.15 4.17
C ALA A 112 16.01 13.38 5.08
N ARG A 113 16.99 12.45 5.06
CA ARG A 113 18.27 12.61 5.77
C ARG A 113 19.02 13.86 5.32
N SER A 114 19.09 14.08 4.02
CA SER A 114 19.82 15.22 3.43
C SER A 114 19.17 16.56 3.78
N ASN A 115 17.86 16.60 3.96
CA ASN A 115 17.07 17.79 4.25
C ASN A 115 16.68 17.91 5.73
N ALA A 116 17.20 17.09 6.64
CA ALA A 116 16.79 16.99 8.04
C ALA A 116 16.77 18.31 8.80
N GLN A 117 17.69 19.25 8.49
CA GLN A 117 17.79 20.57 9.14
C GLN A 117 16.79 21.60 8.60
N ASN A 118 16.27 21.39 7.41
CA ASN A 118 15.28 22.25 6.76
C ASN A 118 14.41 21.39 5.83
N PRO A 119 13.47 20.61 6.40
CA PRO A 119 12.64 19.71 5.62
C PRO A 119 11.80 20.45 4.58
N THR A 120 11.72 19.89 3.39
CA THR A 120 10.87 20.37 2.30
C THR A 120 9.57 19.59 2.21
N HIS A 121 9.51 18.44 2.85
CA HIS A 121 8.35 17.54 2.90
C HIS A 121 7.79 17.46 4.31
N SER A 122 6.49 17.23 4.41
CA SER A 122 5.79 17.20 5.70
C SER A 122 5.58 15.78 6.23
N ALA A 123 5.63 14.79 5.35
CA ALA A 123 5.45 13.39 5.73
C ALA A 123 6.28 12.44 4.86
N PHE A 124 6.55 11.27 5.44
CA PHE A 124 7.12 10.12 4.77
C PHE A 124 6.07 9.00 4.71
N ASN A 125 5.73 8.52 3.52
CA ASN A 125 4.89 7.37 3.31
C ASN A 125 5.62 6.37 2.40
N GLY A 126 6.04 5.26 2.97
CA GLY A 126 6.86 4.26 2.29
C GLY A 126 6.86 2.92 3.00
N GLY A 127 7.77 2.04 2.62
CA GLY A 127 7.97 0.76 3.29
C GLY A 127 8.17 0.96 4.79
N TYR A 128 7.48 0.17 5.61
CA TYR A 128 7.44 0.35 7.06
C TYR A 128 8.83 0.30 7.70
N SER A 129 9.71 -0.59 7.21
CA SER A 129 11.10 -0.69 7.67
C SER A 129 11.90 0.61 7.45
N TYR A 130 11.65 1.32 6.35
CA TYR A 130 12.27 2.63 6.09
C TYR A 130 11.70 3.74 6.98
N ALA A 131 10.42 3.66 7.32
CA ALA A 131 9.80 4.56 8.30
C ALA A 131 10.40 4.38 9.71
N LEU A 132 10.71 3.14 10.11
CA LEU A 132 11.43 2.84 11.35
C LEU A 132 12.86 3.39 11.32
N GLN A 133 13.58 3.25 10.21
CA GLN A 133 14.89 3.87 10.05
C GLN A 133 14.81 5.42 10.15
N ALA A 134 13.78 6.04 9.55
CA ALA A 134 13.58 7.47 9.69
C ALA A 134 13.33 7.87 11.16
N MET A 135 12.61 7.05 11.91
CA MET A 135 12.43 7.24 13.36
C MET A 135 13.76 7.14 14.12
N ASP A 136 14.56 6.10 13.88
CA ASP A 136 15.85 5.89 14.54
C ASP A 136 16.85 7.02 14.24
N ASP A 137 16.79 7.58 13.05
CA ASP A 137 17.57 8.75 12.62
C ASP A 137 17.07 10.08 13.24
N GLY A 138 15.95 10.07 13.96
CA GLY A 138 15.34 11.27 14.55
C GLY A 138 14.68 12.19 13.51
N LEU A 139 14.30 11.67 12.35
CA LEU A 139 13.70 12.44 11.26
C LEU A 139 12.18 12.58 11.41
N THR A 140 11.55 11.89 12.35
CA THR A 140 10.10 11.84 12.52
C THR A 140 9.66 12.54 13.80
N GLU A 141 8.41 13.00 13.81
CA GLU A 141 7.70 13.52 14.98
C GLU A 141 6.56 12.56 15.34
N ALA A 142 6.33 12.39 16.64
CA ALA A 142 5.26 11.53 17.14
C ALA A 142 3.89 12.11 16.83
N TYR A 143 3.04 11.34 16.18
CA TYR A 143 1.64 11.65 15.92
C TYR A 143 0.81 10.37 15.86
N LYS A 144 -0.30 10.33 16.60
CA LYS A 144 -1.27 9.24 16.53
C LYS A 144 -2.51 9.76 15.81
N PRO A 145 -2.81 9.31 14.59
CA PRO A 145 -3.96 9.77 13.81
C PRO A 145 -5.29 9.34 14.44
N ALA A 146 -6.40 9.95 14.03
CA ALA A 146 -7.72 9.76 14.63
C ALA A 146 -8.16 8.29 14.76
N ASN A 147 -7.80 7.44 13.82
CA ASN A 147 -8.12 6.01 13.81
C ASN A 147 -6.93 5.11 14.21
N TRP A 148 -6.01 5.64 14.99
CA TRP A 148 -4.80 4.91 15.40
C TRP A 148 -5.08 3.62 16.17
N ASP A 149 -6.14 3.57 16.98
CA ASP A 149 -6.57 2.39 17.73
C ASP A 149 -7.09 1.25 16.83
N LYS A 150 -7.46 1.55 15.58
CA LYS A 150 -7.91 0.59 14.56
C LYS A 150 -6.77 -0.06 13.78
N VAL A 151 -5.57 0.51 13.85
CA VAL A 151 -4.39 -0.06 13.21
C VAL A 151 -3.87 -1.22 14.06
N PRO A 152 -3.57 -2.39 13.48
CA PRO A 152 -2.98 -3.53 14.20
C PRO A 152 -1.70 -3.15 14.96
N GLU A 153 -1.47 -3.77 16.13
CA GLU A 153 -0.32 -3.45 16.99
C GLU A 153 1.04 -3.66 16.28
N ASN A 154 1.14 -4.67 15.43
CA ASN A 154 2.35 -4.95 14.64
C ASN A 154 2.54 -4.01 13.43
N ALA A 155 1.60 -3.11 13.19
CA ALA A 155 1.64 -2.14 12.09
C ALA A 155 1.70 -0.69 12.57
N LYS A 156 2.06 -0.45 13.83
CA LYS A 156 2.23 0.90 14.39
C LYS A 156 3.30 0.90 15.47
N THR A 157 3.95 2.04 15.66
CA THR A 157 4.87 2.23 16.78
C THR A 157 4.11 2.75 17.99
N GLU A 158 4.36 2.21 19.19
CA GLU A 158 3.67 2.63 20.42
C GLU A 158 3.80 4.13 20.68
N ASN A 159 4.96 4.71 20.33
CA ASN A 159 5.25 6.13 20.48
C ASN A 159 4.65 7.02 19.37
N GLY A 160 3.99 6.46 18.36
CA GLY A 160 3.31 7.23 17.30
C GLY A 160 4.21 7.76 16.20
N HIS A 161 5.47 7.31 16.09
CA HIS A 161 6.37 7.78 15.04
C HIS A 161 6.12 7.17 13.66
N CYS A 162 5.45 6.02 13.61
CA CYS A 162 5.04 5.39 12.36
C CYS A 162 3.69 4.69 12.54
N THR A 163 2.82 4.83 11.56
CA THR A 163 1.50 4.17 11.51
C THR A 163 1.30 3.52 10.16
N GLY A 164 0.98 2.22 10.15
CA GLY A 164 0.67 1.47 8.94
C GLY A 164 -0.57 2.00 8.23
N THR A 165 -0.53 2.02 6.91
CA THR A 165 -1.62 2.50 6.07
C THR A 165 -2.20 1.42 5.17
N ARG A 166 -1.37 0.51 4.72
CA ARG A 166 -1.71 -0.56 3.79
C ARG A 166 -0.68 -1.69 3.86
N LYS A 167 -1.03 -2.81 3.26
CA LYS A 167 -0.16 -3.98 3.16
C LYS A 167 -0.26 -4.64 1.79
N VAL A 168 0.78 -5.32 1.40
CA VAL A 168 0.87 -6.14 0.20
C VAL A 168 1.47 -7.49 0.55
N THR A 169 0.96 -8.56 -0.05
CA THR A 169 1.29 -9.92 0.34
C THR A 169 1.97 -10.65 -0.81
N THR A 170 3.06 -11.36 -0.53
CA THR A 170 3.74 -12.18 -1.54
C THR A 170 2.80 -13.23 -2.10
N ALA A 171 2.70 -13.29 -3.42
CA ALA A 171 1.80 -14.19 -4.14
C ALA A 171 2.43 -14.73 -5.41
N LEU A 172 1.93 -15.89 -5.83
CA LEU A 172 2.15 -16.44 -7.15
C LEU A 172 1.06 -15.90 -8.10
N THR A 173 1.48 -15.41 -9.27
CA THR A 173 0.58 -15.19 -10.41
C THR A 173 0.90 -16.25 -11.45
N TYR A 174 -0.12 -16.96 -11.96
CA TYR A 174 0.07 -18.09 -12.88
C TYR A 174 -0.96 -18.11 -14.00
N ARG A 175 -0.63 -18.77 -15.11
CA ARG A 175 -1.47 -19.00 -16.28
C ARG A 175 -2.32 -20.25 -16.06
N LYS A 176 -3.60 -20.06 -15.72
CA LYS A 176 -4.56 -21.16 -15.52
C LYS A 176 -4.69 -22.03 -16.76
N ASP A 177 -4.77 -21.43 -17.94
CA ASP A 177 -4.88 -22.13 -19.21
C ASP A 177 -3.69 -23.08 -19.46
N LEU A 178 -2.44 -22.62 -19.17
CA LEU A 178 -1.24 -23.45 -19.30
C LEU A 178 -1.19 -24.55 -18.23
N PHE A 179 -1.64 -24.26 -17.01
CA PHE A 179 -1.71 -25.26 -15.95
C PHE A 179 -2.74 -26.36 -16.28
N GLU A 180 -3.92 -25.99 -16.78
CA GLU A 180 -4.94 -26.92 -17.25
C GLU A 180 -4.44 -27.79 -18.42
N GLU A 181 -3.76 -27.18 -19.41
CA GLU A 181 -3.16 -27.89 -20.54
C GLU A 181 -2.14 -28.95 -20.09
N ARG A 182 -1.37 -28.66 -19.02
CA ARG A 182 -0.35 -29.55 -18.45
C ARG A 182 -0.93 -30.52 -17.41
N GLY A 183 -2.21 -30.39 -17.04
CA GLY A 183 -2.87 -31.21 -16.02
C GLY A 183 -2.35 -30.91 -14.61
N LEU A 184 -1.96 -29.67 -14.34
CA LEU A 184 -1.51 -29.18 -13.05
C LEU A 184 -2.69 -28.59 -12.27
N ASP A 185 -2.72 -28.85 -10.97
CA ASP A 185 -3.65 -28.22 -10.04
C ASP A 185 -3.21 -26.80 -9.68
N GLU A 186 -4.11 -26.02 -9.08
CA GLU A 186 -3.76 -24.70 -8.51
C GLU A 186 -2.75 -24.87 -7.36
N PRO A 187 -1.61 -24.16 -7.40
CA PRO A 187 -0.62 -24.28 -6.34
C PRO A 187 -1.11 -23.69 -5.02
N GLU A 188 -0.94 -24.44 -3.93
CA GLU A 188 -1.28 -24.03 -2.57
C GLU A 188 -0.04 -23.81 -1.70
N THR A 189 1.08 -24.44 -2.06
CA THR A 189 2.32 -24.41 -1.30
C THR A 189 3.53 -24.07 -2.19
N TRP A 190 4.63 -23.63 -1.58
CA TRP A 190 5.89 -23.42 -2.27
C TRP A 190 6.47 -24.72 -2.84
N GLU A 191 6.18 -25.85 -2.23
CA GLU A 191 6.59 -27.18 -2.68
C GLU A 191 5.93 -27.59 -4.01
N ASP A 192 4.70 -27.13 -4.26
CA ASP A 192 4.01 -27.37 -5.53
C ASP A 192 4.76 -26.78 -6.71
N LEU A 193 5.48 -25.64 -6.49
CA LEU A 193 6.28 -25.00 -7.51
C LEU A 193 7.56 -25.78 -7.89
N LEU A 194 7.92 -26.82 -7.13
CA LEU A 194 9.03 -27.72 -7.45
C LEU A 194 8.66 -28.77 -8.51
N HIS A 195 7.41 -28.74 -9.01
CA HIS A 195 7.02 -29.60 -10.14
C HIS A 195 7.81 -29.19 -11.39
N PRO A 196 8.42 -30.13 -12.14
CA PRO A 196 9.26 -29.81 -13.31
C PRO A 196 8.55 -28.92 -14.35
N ASP A 197 7.27 -29.16 -14.61
CA ASP A 197 6.48 -28.40 -15.57
C ASP A 197 6.12 -26.98 -15.09
N ILE A 198 6.38 -26.65 -13.82
CA ILE A 198 6.25 -25.28 -13.26
C ILE A 198 7.63 -24.61 -13.22
N MET A 199 8.66 -25.29 -12.70
CA MET A 199 9.99 -24.73 -12.59
C MET A 199 10.55 -24.20 -13.91
N GLN A 200 10.31 -24.92 -15.02
CA GLN A 200 10.90 -24.59 -16.34
C GLN A 200 10.48 -23.22 -16.90
N ASP A 201 9.38 -22.63 -16.42
CA ASP A 201 8.85 -21.33 -16.86
C ASP A 201 8.34 -20.47 -15.69
N LEU A 202 8.97 -20.65 -14.51
CA LEU A 202 8.78 -19.82 -13.32
C LEU A 202 9.78 -18.66 -13.32
N ALA A 203 9.28 -17.44 -13.14
CA ALA A 203 10.08 -16.24 -13.01
C ALA A 203 10.03 -15.65 -11.59
N LEU A 204 11.19 -15.25 -11.08
CA LEU A 204 11.34 -14.54 -9.80
C LEU A 204 12.27 -13.34 -9.96
N GLN A 205 12.23 -12.43 -9.00
CA GLN A 205 13.26 -11.39 -8.86
C GLN A 205 14.32 -11.83 -7.85
N THR A 206 15.53 -11.31 -8.01
CA THR A 206 16.60 -11.58 -7.04
C THR A 206 16.33 -10.86 -5.71
N PRO A 207 16.89 -11.32 -4.57
CA PRO A 207 16.65 -10.73 -3.24
C PRO A 207 17.10 -9.26 -3.09
N GLN A 208 17.84 -8.71 -4.05
CA GLN A 208 18.18 -7.28 -4.09
C GLN A 208 16.96 -6.39 -4.37
N ALA A 209 15.96 -6.92 -5.06
CA ALA A 209 14.67 -6.25 -5.21
C ALA A 209 13.78 -6.51 -4.00
N ALA A 210 12.98 -5.52 -3.58
CA ALA A 210 12.07 -5.67 -2.43
C ALA A 210 11.12 -6.87 -2.57
N VAL A 211 10.59 -7.09 -3.77
CA VAL A 211 9.73 -8.25 -4.09
C VAL A 211 10.53 -9.56 -4.03
N GLY A 212 11.76 -9.58 -4.51
CA GLY A 212 12.63 -10.76 -4.44
C GLY A 212 13.00 -11.11 -3.01
N LEU A 213 13.27 -10.11 -2.16
CA LEU A 213 13.47 -10.32 -0.72
C LEU A 213 12.20 -10.87 -0.06
N ALA A 214 11.04 -10.30 -0.38
CA ALA A 214 9.75 -10.78 0.12
C ALA A 214 9.50 -12.24 -0.26
N ALA A 215 9.79 -12.64 -1.51
CA ALA A 215 9.73 -14.03 -1.96
C ALA A 215 10.71 -14.93 -1.20
N ALA A 216 11.97 -14.47 -1.01
CA ALA A 216 12.96 -15.23 -0.26
C ALA A 216 12.54 -15.47 1.20
N LEU A 217 12.02 -14.44 1.88
CA LEU A 217 11.49 -14.54 3.24
C LEU A 217 10.29 -15.48 3.31
N SER A 218 9.41 -15.43 2.31
CA SER A 218 8.24 -16.31 2.18
C SER A 218 8.64 -17.78 2.08
N ILE A 219 9.52 -18.11 1.17
CA ILE A 219 10.04 -19.46 0.96
C ILE A 219 10.76 -19.94 2.22
N ASN A 220 11.61 -19.08 2.80
CA ASN A 220 12.38 -19.44 4.00
C ASN A 220 11.46 -19.81 5.16
N ASN A 221 10.44 -18.98 5.45
CA ASN A 221 9.48 -19.25 6.52
C ASN A 221 8.63 -20.50 6.23
N ALA A 222 8.15 -20.66 4.99
CA ALA A 222 7.39 -21.83 4.56
C ALA A 222 8.16 -23.14 4.81
N ARG A 223 9.47 -23.12 4.65
CA ARG A 223 10.36 -24.27 4.80
C ARG A 223 11.02 -24.37 6.19
N GLY A 224 10.52 -23.61 7.17
CA GLY A 224 10.97 -23.66 8.56
C GLY A 224 12.29 -22.96 8.86
N GLY A 225 12.70 -22.03 7.98
CA GLY A 225 13.83 -21.12 8.23
C GLY A 225 13.48 -19.97 9.18
N SER A 226 14.45 -19.10 9.40
CA SER A 226 14.31 -17.89 10.21
C SER A 226 15.27 -16.81 9.68
N LEU A 227 15.29 -15.62 10.25
CA LEU A 227 16.28 -14.60 9.88
C LEU A 227 17.73 -15.05 10.16
N ASP A 228 17.92 -15.87 11.20
CA ASP A 228 19.24 -16.45 11.57
C ASP A 228 19.59 -17.72 10.77
N ASN A 229 18.67 -18.24 9.97
CA ASN A 229 18.87 -19.45 9.17
C ASN A 229 18.12 -19.33 7.83
N VAL A 230 18.85 -18.91 6.81
CA VAL A 230 18.35 -18.76 5.43
C VAL A 230 18.72 -19.94 4.52
N GLN A 231 19.30 -21.01 5.07
CA GLN A 231 19.65 -22.20 4.28
C GLN A 231 18.45 -22.82 3.55
N PRO A 232 17.23 -22.89 4.14
CA PRO A 232 16.06 -23.45 3.44
C PRO A 232 15.72 -22.74 2.12
N VAL A 233 15.81 -21.40 2.05
CA VAL A 233 15.57 -20.67 0.80
C VAL A 233 16.73 -20.82 -0.17
N ILE A 234 17.96 -20.89 0.30
CA ILE A 234 19.13 -21.14 -0.57
C ILE A 234 18.99 -22.50 -1.28
N ASP A 235 18.65 -23.55 -0.53
CA ASP A 235 18.42 -24.89 -1.07
C ASP A 235 17.26 -24.88 -2.08
N TYR A 236 16.19 -24.17 -1.79
CA TYR A 236 15.05 -24.02 -2.71
C TYR A 236 15.44 -23.29 -3.99
N TYR A 237 16.17 -22.18 -3.91
CA TYR A 237 16.62 -21.43 -5.08
C TYR A 237 17.55 -22.24 -5.97
N ASN A 238 18.46 -23.00 -5.39
CA ASN A 238 19.30 -23.92 -6.15
C ASN A 238 18.45 -24.96 -6.89
N GLN A 239 17.45 -25.54 -6.23
CA GLN A 239 16.57 -26.55 -6.83
C GLN A 239 15.72 -25.98 -7.97
N ILE A 240 15.12 -24.81 -7.82
CA ILE A 240 14.30 -24.22 -8.91
C ILE A 240 15.16 -23.78 -10.10
N GLN A 241 16.38 -23.29 -9.87
CA GLN A 241 17.33 -22.96 -10.95
C GLN A 241 17.74 -24.20 -11.75
N GLU A 242 18.03 -25.32 -11.07
CA GLU A 242 18.29 -26.61 -11.72
C GLU A 242 17.07 -27.07 -12.54
N GLY A 243 15.85 -26.72 -12.12
CA GLY A 243 14.60 -27.00 -12.82
C GLY A 243 14.27 -26.05 -13.97
N GLY A 244 15.04 -24.97 -14.15
CA GLY A 244 14.88 -24.00 -15.26
C GLY A 244 14.25 -22.67 -14.88
N ALA A 245 13.93 -22.42 -13.59
CA ALA A 245 13.41 -21.13 -13.16
C ALA A 245 14.41 -19.99 -13.39
N GLU A 246 13.92 -18.83 -13.76
CA GLU A 246 14.74 -17.66 -14.09
C GLU A 246 14.58 -16.53 -13.06
N PHE A 247 15.71 -15.94 -12.67
CA PHE A 247 15.73 -14.70 -11.89
C PHE A 247 15.85 -13.51 -12.84
N THR A 248 14.72 -12.77 -13.01
CA THR A 248 14.61 -11.71 -14.01
C THR A 248 13.62 -10.62 -13.60
N ASP A 249 13.86 -9.38 -14.05
CA ASP A 249 12.91 -8.27 -13.91
C ASP A 249 11.95 -8.16 -15.12
N ASN A 250 12.28 -8.83 -16.23
CA ASN A 250 11.57 -8.72 -17.51
C ASN A 250 10.70 -9.96 -17.76
N PHE A 251 9.63 -10.15 -17.00
CA PHE A 251 8.76 -11.33 -17.11
C PHE A 251 7.34 -11.02 -17.59
N LEU A 252 6.84 -9.80 -17.40
CA LEU A 252 5.42 -9.48 -17.65
C LEU A 252 5.00 -9.70 -19.10
N ALA A 253 5.81 -9.20 -20.05
CA ALA A 253 5.52 -9.40 -21.48
C ALA A 253 5.66 -10.88 -21.89
N GLN A 254 6.60 -11.62 -21.32
CA GLN A 254 6.77 -13.05 -21.54
C GLN A 254 5.60 -13.85 -20.97
N PHE A 255 5.14 -13.50 -19.76
CA PHE A 255 3.96 -14.10 -19.15
C PHE A 255 2.70 -13.88 -20.01
N THR A 256 2.48 -12.65 -20.50
CA THR A 256 1.35 -12.34 -21.38
C THR A 256 1.38 -13.17 -22.66
N ARG A 257 2.57 -13.45 -23.21
CA ARG A 257 2.72 -14.32 -24.39
C ARG A 257 2.74 -15.83 -24.08
N GLY A 258 2.69 -16.22 -22.81
CA GLY A 258 2.75 -17.61 -22.37
C GLY A 258 4.15 -18.23 -22.43
N GLU A 259 5.22 -17.41 -22.48
CA GLU A 259 6.61 -17.86 -22.39
C GLU A 259 7.00 -18.19 -20.95
N TYR A 260 6.44 -17.48 -19.97
CA TYR A 260 6.40 -17.87 -18.57
C TYR A 260 5.00 -18.31 -18.17
N GLY A 261 4.92 -19.43 -17.48
CA GLY A 261 3.67 -19.97 -16.92
C GLY A 261 3.33 -19.34 -15.57
N SER A 262 4.34 -18.83 -14.87
CA SER A 262 4.13 -18.25 -13.54
C SER A 262 5.25 -17.28 -13.14
N PHE A 263 4.91 -16.37 -12.20
CA PHE A 263 5.90 -15.49 -11.57
C PHE A 263 5.49 -15.14 -10.13
N ILE A 264 6.48 -14.76 -9.32
CA ILE A 264 6.28 -14.32 -7.94
C ILE A 264 6.33 -12.80 -7.85
N ARG A 265 5.26 -12.21 -7.31
CA ARG A 265 5.18 -10.79 -6.93
C ARG A 265 4.25 -10.61 -5.72
N TYR A 266 3.77 -9.38 -5.50
CA TYR A 266 2.72 -9.10 -4.54
C TYR A 266 1.33 -9.36 -5.15
N ASP A 267 0.38 -9.73 -4.31
CA ASP A 267 -1.00 -10.05 -4.65
C ASP A 267 -1.69 -8.96 -5.50
N TYR A 268 -1.58 -7.70 -5.12
CA TYR A 268 -2.18 -6.60 -5.88
C TYR A 268 -1.72 -6.56 -7.34
N SER A 269 -0.46 -6.87 -7.61
CA SER A 269 0.10 -6.87 -8.96
C SER A 269 -0.48 -7.99 -9.83
N GLY A 270 -0.71 -9.16 -9.22
CA GLY A 270 -1.37 -10.28 -9.89
C GLY A 270 -2.86 -10.02 -10.12
N LEU A 271 -3.54 -9.41 -9.15
CA LEU A 271 -4.96 -9.05 -9.26
C LEU A 271 -5.18 -7.96 -10.32
N ASP A 272 -4.32 -6.93 -10.37
CA ASP A 272 -4.37 -5.91 -11.41
C ASP A 272 -4.18 -6.52 -12.81
N LEU A 273 -3.19 -7.42 -12.94
CA LEU A 273 -3.00 -8.15 -14.20
C LEU A 273 -4.21 -9.02 -14.56
N LYS A 274 -4.84 -9.66 -13.59
CA LYS A 274 -6.01 -10.51 -13.82
C LYS A 274 -7.23 -9.73 -14.28
N TYR A 275 -7.51 -8.59 -13.65
CA TYR A 275 -8.79 -7.89 -13.87
C TYR A 275 -8.70 -6.67 -14.77
N ASN A 276 -7.51 -6.08 -14.95
CA ASN A 276 -7.32 -4.86 -15.74
C ASN A 276 -6.48 -5.04 -17.02
N ASN A 277 -5.93 -6.25 -17.28
CA ASN A 277 -5.17 -6.50 -18.49
C ASN A 277 -6.09 -6.80 -19.69
N GLU A 278 -5.92 -6.06 -20.78
CA GLU A 278 -6.72 -6.25 -22.00
C GLU A 278 -6.23 -7.39 -22.91
N ASP A 279 -4.98 -7.83 -22.72
CA ASP A 279 -4.32 -8.85 -23.56
C ASP A 279 -4.54 -10.28 -23.04
N LEU A 280 -4.99 -10.45 -21.79
CA LEU A 280 -5.26 -11.75 -21.15
C LEU A 280 -6.68 -11.81 -20.63
N PRO A 281 -7.44 -12.89 -20.95
CA PRO A 281 -8.72 -13.13 -20.30
C PRO A 281 -8.55 -13.32 -18.78
N GLU A 282 -9.47 -12.76 -17.99
CA GLU A 282 -9.52 -12.93 -16.54
C GLU A 282 -9.48 -14.42 -16.13
N SER A 283 -10.18 -15.29 -16.90
CA SER A 283 -10.22 -16.73 -16.68
C SER A 283 -8.87 -17.41 -16.72
N ASP A 284 -7.91 -16.83 -17.47
CA ASP A 284 -6.63 -17.44 -17.76
C ASP A 284 -5.54 -17.05 -16.73
N VAL A 285 -5.86 -16.15 -15.80
CA VAL A 285 -4.94 -15.68 -14.75
C VAL A 285 -5.40 -16.15 -13.37
N GLY A 286 -4.53 -16.83 -12.64
CA GLY A 286 -4.67 -17.16 -11.24
C GLY A 286 -3.74 -16.37 -10.35
N VAL A 287 -4.19 -16.07 -9.14
CA VAL A 287 -3.37 -15.46 -8.07
C VAL A 287 -3.51 -16.32 -6.82
N ALA A 288 -2.41 -16.89 -6.36
CA ALA A 288 -2.37 -17.79 -5.22
C ALA A 288 -1.45 -17.28 -4.10
N LEU A 289 -1.95 -17.29 -2.88
CA LEU A 289 -1.14 -17.09 -1.67
C LEU A 289 -0.62 -18.46 -1.23
N LEU A 290 0.69 -18.60 -1.21
CA LEU A 290 1.30 -19.91 -0.94
C LEU A 290 1.61 -20.10 0.55
N GLY A 291 1.29 -21.29 1.06
CA GLY A 291 1.77 -21.78 2.34
C GLY A 291 3.02 -22.63 2.21
N GLY A 292 3.43 -23.26 3.30
CA GLY A 292 4.43 -24.32 3.32
C GLY A 292 3.79 -25.67 3.60
N GLU A 293 4.52 -26.73 3.30
CA GLU A 293 4.17 -28.05 3.82
C GLU A 293 4.09 -28.03 5.35
N ASN A 294 3.30 -28.88 5.92
CA ASN A 294 3.06 -28.98 7.37
C ASN A 294 2.35 -27.75 7.99
N GLY A 295 1.68 -26.92 7.17
CA GLY A 295 0.91 -25.77 7.65
C GLY A 295 1.73 -24.56 8.05
N ASN A 296 2.99 -24.48 7.63
CA ASN A 296 3.78 -23.27 7.79
C ASN A 296 3.22 -22.15 6.95
N GLN A 297 3.27 -20.92 7.46
CA GLN A 297 2.90 -19.74 6.69
C GLN A 297 3.98 -19.43 5.66
N GLY A 298 3.58 -19.01 4.46
CA GLY A 298 4.49 -18.83 3.33
C GLY A 298 4.26 -17.55 2.52
N ALA A 299 3.40 -16.64 2.98
CA ALA A 299 3.11 -15.39 2.30
C ALA A 299 3.55 -14.20 3.17
N PHE A 300 4.72 -13.64 2.89
CA PHE A 300 5.23 -12.48 3.62
C PHE A 300 4.36 -11.26 3.36
N ASN A 301 3.95 -10.62 4.46
CA ASN A 301 3.14 -9.41 4.47
C ASN A 301 4.04 -8.19 4.63
N ALA A 302 4.26 -7.45 3.54
CA ALA A 302 5.01 -6.21 3.55
C ALA A 302 4.11 -5.04 3.92
N LEU A 303 4.46 -4.34 5.00
CA LEU A 303 3.75 -3.17 5.49
C LEU A 303 4.27 -1.89 4.86
N TYR A 304 3.36 -0.94 4.66
CA TYR A 304 3.66 0.44 4.33
C TYR A 304 3.15 1.35 5.43
N GLY A 305 3.97 2.34 5.80
CA GLY A 305 3.68 3.22 6.91
C GLY A 305 3.76 4.69 6.54
N TYR A 306 3.09 5.50 7.34
CA TYR A 306 3.09 6.95 7.29
C TYR A 306 3.75 7.49 8.57
N SER A 307 4.66 8.45 8.42
CA SER A 307 5.33 9.16 9.50
C SER A 307 5.26 10.66 9.26
N LEU A 308 4.90 11.43 10.28
CA LEU A 308 5.06 12.88 10.27
C LEU A 308 6.55 13.21 10.37
N LEU A 309 7.05 14.08 9.51
CA LEU A 309 8.46 14.49 9.58
C LEU A 309 8.67 15.56 10.66
N ALA A 310 9.79 15.45 11.36
CA ALA A 310 10.20 16.46 12.34
C ALA A 310 10.48 17.81 11.65
N ASN A 311 10.02 18.90 12.24
CA ASN A 311 10.09 20.24 11.67
C ASN A 311 9.42 20.37 10.29
N ALA A 312 8.38 19.60 10.05
CA ALA A 312 7.60 19.63 8.80
C ALA A 312 7.15 21.06 8.46
N PRO A 313 7.19 21.47 7.18
CA PRO A 313 6.76 22.83 6.78
C PRO A 313 5.25 23.03 6.94
N ASN A 314 4.44 21.98 6.77
CA ASN A 314 2.97 22.03 6.86
C ASN A 314 2.43 20.89 7.75
N PRO A 315 2.74 20.87 9.06
CA PRO A 315 2.42 19.72 9.91
C PRO A 315 0.91 19.54 10.12
N GLU A 316 0.11 20.61 10.17
CA GLU A 316 -1.34 20.54 10.40
C GLU A 316 -2.05 19.89 9.21
N ALA A 317 -1.70 20.29 7.99
CA ALA A 317 -2.24 19.67 6.78
C ALA A 317 -1.79 18.20 6.64
N ALA A 318 -0.55 17.88 7.02
CA ALA A 318 -0.03 16.51 7.01
C ALA A 318 -0.73 15.62 8.05
N LYS A 319 -1.07 16.15 9.23
CA LYS A 319 -1.86 15.43 10.25
C LYS A 319 -3.26 15.12 9.74
N LEU A 320 -3.94 16.12 9.16
CA LEU A 320 -5.27 15.94 8.59
C LEU A 320 -5.26 14.92 7.44
N PHE A 321 -4.25 14.98 6.57
CA PHE A 321 -4.10 13.99 5.49
C PHE A 321 -3.86 12.58 6.04
N MET A 322 -3.06 12.41 7.08
CA MET A 322 -2.86 11.12 7.73
C MET A 322 -4.16 10.56 8.34
N ASP A 323 -4.97 11.42 8.97
CA ASP A 323 -6.28 11.04 9.50
C ASP A 323 -7.23 10.62 8.38
N TYR A 324 -7.25 11.35 7.25
CA TYR A 324 -8.02 11.00 6.07
C TYR A 324 -7.59 9.65 5.48
N VAL A 325 -6.29 9.44 5.29
CA VAL A 325 -5.75 8.16 4.77
C VAL A 325 -6.20 6.97 5.62
N LEU A 326 -6.36 7.16 6.94
CA LEU A 326 -6.83 6.12 7.86
C LEU A 326 -8.35 6.14 8.08
N SER A 327 -9.11 7.01 7.46
CA SER A 327 -10.58 6.91 7.42
C SER A 327 -11.01 5.71 6.56
N ILE A 328 -12.26 5.26 6.70
CA ILE A 328 -12.78 4.20 5.80
C ILE A 328 -12.80 4.69 4.35
N GLU A 329 -13.14 5.96 4.13
CA GLU A 329 -13.14 6.58 2.80
C GLU A 329 -11.74 6.57 2.18
N GLY A 330 -10.73 7.08 2.89
CA GLY A 330 -9.35 7.06 2.44
C GLY A 330 -8.81 5.64 2.17
N GLN A 331 -9.18 4.68 3.02
CA GLN A 331 -8.80 3.27 2.85
C GLN A 331 -9.48 2.60 1.65
N GLN A 332 -10.70 3.04 1.27
CA GLN A 332 -11.43 2.48 0.14
C GLN A 332 -10.70 2.69 -1.18
N HIS A 333 -9.98 3.79 -1.36
CA HIS A 333 -9.21 4.06 -2.57
C HIS A 333 -8.13 3.02 -2.86
N PHE A 334 -7.58 2.38 -1.82
CA PHE A 334 -6.57 1.33 -2.00
C PHE A 334 -7.18 0.06 -2.62
N THR A 335 -8.44 -0.24 -2.33
CA THR A 335 -9.10 -1.43 -2.89
C THR A 335 -9.29 -1.35 -4.40
N ASP A 336 -9.40 -0.16 -4.97
CA ASP A 336 -9.52 0.04 -6.42
C ASP A 336 -8.24 -0.32 -7.18
N ALA A 337 -7.11 -0.38 -6.49
CA ALA A 337 -5.82 -0.87 -7.00
C ALA A 337 -5.45 -2.25 -6.45
N TYR A 338 -6.41 -2.97 -5.89
CA TYR A 338 -6.22 -4.29 -5.26
C TYR A 338 -5.20 -4.31 -4.12
N VAL A 339 -4.88 -3.15 -3.54
CA VAL A 339 -3.99 -3.04 -2.38
C VAL A 339 -4.82 -3.20 -1.11
N ARG A 340 -4.41 -4.08 -0.21
CA ARG A 340 -5.16 -4.32 1.03
C ARG A 340 -5.01 -3.17 2.01
N PRO A 341 -6.13 -2.51 2.38
CA PRO A 341 -6.13 -1.48 3.42
C PRO A 341 -5.64 -2.04 4.75
N ILE A 342 -5.01 -1.20 5.58
CA ILE A 342 -4.65 -1.64 6.93
C ILE A 342 -5.89 -1.89 7.81
N ARG A 343 -7.00 -1.24 7.49
CA ARG A 343 -8.30 -1.41 8.15
C ARG A 343 -9.20 -2.44 7.47
N ALA A 344 -8.67 -3.29 6.60
CA ALA A 344 -9.42 -4.34 5.91
C ALA A 344 -10.39 -5.15 6.80
N PRO A 345 -10.08 -5.48 8.07
CA PRO A 345 -11.03 -6.18 8.93
C PRO A 345 -12.32 -5.42 9.26
N GLU A 346 -12.37 -4.11 9.03
CA GLU A 346 -13.55 -3.25 9.24
C GLU A 346 -14.28 -2.91 7.92
N MET A 347 -13.83 -3.47 6.79
CA MET A 347 -14.31 -3.14 5.46
C MET A 347 -14.83 -4.38 4.74
N ASP A 348 -15.81 -4.18 3.87
CA ASP A 348 -16.23 -5.20 2.91
C ASP A 348 -15.29 -5.10 1.69
N LEU A 349 -14.31 -6.00 1.61
CA LEU A 349 -13.41 -6.04 0.46
C LEU A 349 -14.14 -6.61 -0.76
N PRO A 350 -13.79 -6.15 -1.99
CA PRO A 350 -14.28 -6.73 -3.23
C PRO A 350 -14.02 -8.24 -3.34
N ASP A 351 -14.93 -8.97 -4.03
CA ASP A 351 -14.82 -10.41 -4.24
C ASP A 351 -13.61 -10.84 -5.09
N GLU A 352 -12.96 -9.88 -5.73
CA GLU A 352 -11.73 -10.02 -6.49
C GLU A 352 -10.52 -10.37 -5.62
N PHE A 353 -10.54 -9.98 -4.34
CA PHE A 353 -9.48 -10.35 -3.41
C PHE A 353 -9.55 -11.84 -3.05
N PRO A 354 -8.42 -12.50 -2.81
CA PRO A 354 -8.41 -13.80 -2.14
C PRO A 354 -9.23 -13.74 -0.84
N PRO A 355 -9.94 -14.83 -0.47
CA PRO A 355 -10.75 -14.83 0.74
C PRO A 355 -9.90 -14.59 1.99
N GLN A 356 -10.45 -13.88 2.98
CA GLN A 356 -9.74 -13.54 4.22
C GLN A 356 -9.14 -14.78 4.91
N SER A 357 -9.85 -15.91 4.85
CA SER A 357 -9.34 -17.18 5.41
C SER A 357 -8.01 -17.62 4.81
N ARG A 358 -7.79 -17.34 3.51
CA ARG A 358 -6.52 -17.70 2.86
C ARG A 358 -5.37 -16.81 3.33
N TYR A 359 -5.63 -15.52 3.53
CA TYR A 359 -4.66 -14.64 4.16
C TYR A 359 -4.34 -15.08 5.59
N ASP A 360 -5.35 -15.42 6.39
CA ASP A 360 -5.16 -15.85 7.77
C ASP A 360 -4.35 -17.16 7.88
N GLU A 361 -4.48 -18.05 6.89
CA GLU A 361 -3.72 -19.30 6.83
C GLU A 361 -2.27 -19.11 6.40
N THR A 362 -2.00 -18.19 5.47
CA THR A 362 -0.71 -18.12 4.78
C THR A 362 0.14 -16.93 5.15
N GLU A 363 -0.45 -15.80 5.59
CA GLU A 363 0.31 -14.60 5.92
C GLU A 363 1.13 -14.76 7.19
N PHE A 364 2.33 -14.24 7.16
CA PHE A 364 3.15 -14.00 8.34
C PHE A 364 3.81 -12.64 8.28
N THR A 365 4.20 -12.16 9.44
CA THR A 365 4.98 -10.94 9.60
C THR A 365 6.29 -11.28 10.32
N ILE A 366 7.30 -10.49 10.02
CA ILE A 366 8.58 -10.53 10.73
C ILE A 366 8.66 -9.25 11.56
N ASP A 367 9.33 -9.32 12.71
CA ASP A 367 9.68 -8.11 13.45
C ASP A 367 10.47 -7.16 12.54
N GLN A 368 9.87 -6.00 12.25
CA GLN A 368 10.38 -5.10 11.21
C GLN A 368 11.70 -4.45 11.62
N GLN A 369 11.92 -4.24 12.92
CA GLN A 369 13.18 -3.69 13.43
C GLN A 369 14.32 -4.70 13.23
N THR A 370 14.08 -5.96 13.61
CA THR A 370 15.06 -7.05 13.39
C THR A 370 15.35 -7.24 11.90
N LEU A 371 14.32 -7.16 11.05
CA LEU A 371 14.51 -7.26 9.59
C LEU A 371 15.41 -6.13 9.05
N VAL A 372 15.18 -4.89 9.50
CA VAL A 372 16.00 -3.73 9.10
C VAL A 372 17.48 -3.96 9.45
N GLU A 373 17.74 -4.48 10.65
CA GLU A 373 19.11 -4.70 11.13
C GLU A 373 19.84 -5.81 10.37
N GLN A 374 19.12 -6.82 9.84
CA GLN A 374 19.72 -8.03 9.26
C GLN A 374 19.53 -8.14 7.74
N GLN A 375 18.67 -7.34 7.12
CA GLN A 375 18.28 -7.55 5.72
C GLN A 375 19.45 -7.55 4.73
N GLU A 376 20.47 -6.72 4.94
CA GLU A 376 21.62 -6.65 4.05
C GLU A 376 22.44 -7.93 4.12
N ASP A 377 22.70 -8.44 5.32
CA ASP A 377 23.42 -9.70 5.53
C ASP A 377 22.64 -10.89 4.96
N ILE A 378 21.32 -10.93 5.18
CA ILE A 378 20.40 -11.93 4.63
C ILE A 378 20.45 -11.93 3.09
N ILE A 379 20.32 -10.76 2.45
CA ILE A 379 20.40 -10.62 1.00
C ILE A 379 21.74 -11.14 0.47
N GLN A 380 22.85 -10.77 1.11
CA GLN A 380 24.18 -11.19 0.70
C GLN A 380 24.38 -12.70 0.87
N GLU A 381 23.87 -13.28 1.97
CA GLU A 381 24.00 -14.72 2.25
C GLU A 381 23.19 -15.53 1.23
N ILE A 382 21.95 -15.17 0.97
CA ILE A 382 21.09 -15.84 -0.03
C ILE A 382 21.68 -15.72 -1.42
N THR A 383 22.06 -14.50 -1.84
CA THR A 383 22.65 -14.25 -3.17
C THR A 383 23.90 -15.09 -3.39
N ARG A 384 24.82 -15.11 -2.42
CA ARG A 384 26.04 -15.91 -2.51
C ARG A 384 25.75 -17.40 -2.50
N GLY A 385 24.83 -17.86 -1.64
CA GLY A 385 24.51 -19.28 -1.48
C GLY A 385 23.78 -19.87 -2.67
N ALA A 386 22.93 -19.08 -3.34
CA ALA A 386 22.19 -19.48 -4.53
C ALA A 386 22.90 -19.10 -5.85
N GLY A 387 24.03 -18.40 -5.79
CA GLY A 387 24.78 -18.00 -7.00
C GLY A 387 24.08 -16.96 -7.88
N LEU A 388 23.31 -16.05 -7.26
CA LEU A 388 22.51 -14.99 -7.91
C LEU A 388 23.31 -13.69 -8.10
#